data_15aaaebd5fa935f962130e4e7d727629
#
_entry.id   15aaaebd5fa935f962130e4e7d727629
#
_cell.length_a   1.000
_cell.length_b   1.000
_cell.length_c   1.000
_cell.angle_alpha   90.00
_cell.angle_beta   90.00
_cell.angle_gamma   90.00
#
_symmetry.space_group_name_H-M   'P 1'
#
loop_
_entity.id
_entity.type
_entity.pdbx_description
1 polymer ?
#
loop_
_entity_poly.entity_id
_entity_poly.type
_entity_poly.pdbx_seq_one_letter_code
_entity_poly.pdbx_strand_id
1 'polypeptide(L)'
;MYGFGDMIEKLKANPKTIVLPEGSDPRILEAASRLLAGNFIKPILLGNEDEINKSAENAGYNIRGAQIIDPEHYDKFDEMVEQFCELRKSKGMTPEKAIPILKQTNYFGTMLVKMGLGDCLLGGATYSTADTVRPALQIIKTKPENSIVSSCFILVRPAATGENEVIAMADCGININPNEDELVEICGETVGCAARFGVDPKVAFLSFSTKGSAKDDTVTKMQNATKKAQERYPEIPIDGELQFDAAVSPRVAKQKAPGSPVAGHANIFIFPDINAGNLGYKIAQRMGNFEAYGPILLGLNAPINDLSRGCNALEVYSMAIITAALA
;
A
#
# COMPACT_ATOMS: atom_id res chain seq x y z
N MET A 1 -14.66 7.97 8.28
CA MET A 1 -13.54 7.00 8.14
C MET A 1 -13.97 5.70 8.78
N TYR A 2 -14.15 4.67 7.98
CA TYR A 2 -14.60 3.36 8.43
C TYR A 2 -13.39 2.42 8.53
N GLY A 3 -13.34 1.56 9.56
CA GLY A 3 -12.34 0.50 9.67
C GLY A 3 -11.00 0.86 10.34
N PHE A 4 -10.80 2.09 10.82
CA PHE A 4 -9.52 2.52 11.39
C PHE A 4 -9.42 2.39 12.92
N GLY A 5 -10.51 2.10 13.63
CA GLY A 5 -10.54 2.09 15.09
C GLY A 5 -9.45 1.19 15.69
N ASP A 6 -9.43 -0.08 15.30
CA ASP A 6 -8.47 -1.07 15.81
C ASP A 6 -7.01 -0.74 15.44
N MET A 7 -6.79 -0.17 14.23
CA MET A 7 -5.45 0.28 13.83
C MET A 7 -4.97 1.42 14.72
N ILE A 8 -5.82 2.41 14.97
CA ILE A 8 -5.49 3.56 15.82
C ILE A 8 -5.19 3.09 17.25
N GLU A 9 -5.98 2.18 17.82
CA GLU A 9 -5.70 1.66 19.17
C GLU A 9 -4.37 0.89 19.23
N LYS A 10 -4.04 0.10 18.22
CA LYS A 10 -2.72 -0.56 18.12
C LYS A 10 -1.58 0.46 17.98
N LEU A 11 -1.77 1.51 17.18
CA LEU A 11 -0.79 2.58 17.02
C LEU A 11 -0.64 3.43 18.29
N LYS A 12 -1.69 3.65 19.08
CA LYS A 12 -1.60 4.30 20.39
C LYS A 12 -0.77 3.48 21.37
N ALA A 13 -0.90 2.15 21.34
CA ALA A 13 -0.10 1.25 22.17
C ALA A 13 1.36 1.16 21.72
N ASN A 14 1.65 1.33 20.42
CA ASN A 14 2.98 1.30 19.84
C ASN A 14 3.12 2.37 18.75
N PRO A 15 3.31 3.66 19.11
CA PRO A 15 3.39 4.76 18.16
C PRO A 15 4.52 4.58 17.15
N LYS A 16 4.23 4.86 15.89
CA LYS A 16 5.19 4.75 14.79
C LYS A 16 5.65 6.12 14.30
N THR A 17 6.86 6.16 13.75
CA THR A 17 7.43 7.34 13.12
C THR A 17 7.27 7.25 11.62
N ILE A 18 6.55 8.22 11.03
CA ILE A 18 6.32 8.29 9.58
C ILE A 18 7.12 9.41 8.94
N VAL A 19 7.81 9.11 7.85
CA VAL A 19 8.53 10.11 7.04
C VAL A 19 7.61 10.63 5.95
N LEU A 20 7.49 11.96 5.87
CA LEU A 20 6.68 12.69 4.90
C LEU A 20 7.61 13.60 4.07
N PRO A 21 7.99 13.15 2.83
CA PRO A 21 9.03 13.83 2.03
C PRO A 21 8.66 15.23 1.53
N GLU A 22 7.37 15.56 1.49
CA GLU A 22 6.81 16.78 0.90
C GLU A 22 6.34 17.73 2.00
N GLY A 23 7.24 18.03 2.95
CA GLY A 23 6.93 18.67 4.24
C GLY A 23 6.26 20.05 4.15
N SER A 24 6.45 20.81 3.05
CA SER A 24 5.81 22.12 2.86
C SER A 24 4.44 22.08 2.16
N ASP A 25 4.00 20.89 1.64
CA ASP A 25 2.70 20.76 0.99
C ASP A 25 1.55 20.94 2.00
N PRO A 26 0.57 21.82 1.73
CA PRO A 26 -0.53 22.12 2.67
C PRO A 26 -1.34 20.89 3.08
N ARG A 27 -1.52 19.90 2.21
CA ARG A 27 -2.24 18.65 2.49
C ARG A 27 -1.48 17.77 3.47
N ILE A 28 -0.15 17.73 3.32
CA ILE A 28 0.76 17.01 4.23
C ILE A 28 0.78 17.70 5.60
N LEU A 29 0.86 19.04 5.63
CA LEU A 29 0.83 19.81 6.88
C LEU A 29 -0.48 19.65 7.65
N GLU A 30 -1.63 19.68 6.95
CA GLU A 30 -2.93 19.41 7.56
C GLU A 30 -2.99 18.00 8.15
N ALA A 31 -2.57 16.99 7.38
CA ALA A 31 -2.55 15.61 7.84
C ALA A 31 -1.60 15.44 9.05
N ALA A 32 -0.40 16.00 8.99
CA ALA A 32 0.58 15.97 10.09
C ALA A 32 0.02 16.60 11.39
N SER A 33 -0.65 17.75 11.27
CA SER A 33 -1.33 18.39 12.41
C SER A 33 -2.38 17.47 13.05
N ARG A 34 -3.17 16.76 12.25
CA ARG A 34 -4.18 15.78 12.75
C ARG A 34 -3.52 14.55 13.39
N LEU A 35 -2.43 14.04 12.82
CA LEU A 35 -1.68 12.90 13.36
C LEU A 35 -1.08 13.24 14.73
N LEU A 36 -0.49 14.43 14.86
CA LEU A 36 0.06 14.94 16.13
C LEU A 36 -1.02 15.11 17.19
N ALA A 37 -2.17 15.66 16.83
CA ALA A 37 -3.31 15.79 17.73
C ALA A 37 -3.82 14.44 18.24
N GLY A 38 -3.72 13.38 17.41
CA GLY A 38 -4.06 12.01 17.78
C GLY A 38 -3.05 11.31 18.68
N ASN A 39 -1.80 11.78 18.71
CA ASN A 39 -0.68 11.26 19.51
C ASN A 39 -0.40 9.75 19.34
N PHE A 40 -0.57 9.22 18.12
CA PHE A 40 -0.32 7.82 17.82
C PHE A 40 0.64 7.60 16.62
N ILE A 41 0.97 8.65 15.89
CA ILE A 41 2.00 8.68 14.84
C ILE A 41 2.86 9.93 15.03
N LYS A 42 4.17 9.77 14.87
CA LYS A 42 5.18 10.83 14.97
C LYS A 42 5.63 11.22 13.56
N PRO A 43 5.23 12.37 13.04
CA PRO A 43 5.66 12.80 11.71
C PRO A 43 7.10 13.32 11.71
N ILE A 44 7.87 12.92 10.67
CA ILE A 44 9.10 13.58 10.23
C ILE A 44 8.76 14.30 8.93
N LEU A 45 8.85 15.62 8.90
CA LEU A 45 8.63 16.45 7.72
C LEU A 45 9.97 16.79 7.09
N LEU A 46 10.12 16.52 5.78
CA LEU A 46 11.37 16.82 5.07
C LEU A 46 11.26 18.12 4.28
N GLY A 47 12.31 18.92 4.36
CA GLY A 47 12.45 20.18 3.65
C GLY A 47 13.03 21.29 4.52
N ASN A 48 13.08 22.50 3.97
CA ASN A 48 13.59 23.65 4.70
C ASN A 48 12.68 24.02 5.87
N GLU A 49 13.25 24.13 7.07
CA GLU A 49 12.51 24.33 8.32
C GLU A 49 11.71 25.63 8.34
N ASP A 50 12.31 26.75 7.87
CA ASP A 50 11.64 28.04 7.83
C ASP A 50 10.45 28.03 6.85
N GLU A 51 10.61 27.37 5.70
CA GLU A 51 9.55 27.24 4.70
C GLU A 51 8.39 26.42 5.24
N ILE A 52 8.69 25.28 5.87
CA ILE A 52 7.67 24.38 6.46
C ILE A 52 6.90 25.11 7.57
N ASN A 53 7.60 25.74 8.51
CA ASN A 53 6.97 26.48 9.61
C ASN A 53 6.11 27.63 9.11
N LYS A 54 6.61 28.41 8.14
CA LYS A 54 5.85 29.52 7.54
C LYS A 54 4.61 29.02 6.79
N SER A 55 4.73 27.91 6.06
CA SER A 55 3.59 27.31 5.33
C SER A 55 2.53 26.80 6.30
N ALA A 56 2.94 26.17 7.40
CA ALA A 56 2.02 25.69 8.44
C ALA A 56 1.31 26.86 9.14
N GLU A 57 2.04 27.94 9.51
CA GLU A 57 1.49 29.13 10.15
C GLU A 57 0.47 29.84 9.23
N ASN A 58 0.83 30.05 7.96
CA ASN A 58 -0.05 30.69 6.98
C ASN A 58 -1.35 29.91 6.77
N ALA A 59 -1.30 28.57 6.84
CA ALA A 59 -2.45 27.70 6.70
C ALA A 59 -3.21 27.45 8.02
N GLY A 60 -2.66 27.89 9.17
CA GLY A 60 -3.25 27.70 10.49
C GLY A 60 -3.12 26.27 11.04
N TYR A 61 -2.15 25.50 10.58
CA TYR A 61 -1.92 24.12 11.05
C TYR A 61 -0.87 24.09 12.18
N ASN A 62 -1.21 23.36 13.25
CA ASN A 62 -0.29 23.15 14.36
C ASN A 62 0.57 21.90 14.13
N ILE A 63 1.83 22.11 13.80
CA ILE A 63 2.82 21.03 13.59
C ILE A 63 3.83 20.91 14.75
N ARG A 64 3.57 21.52 15.89
CA ARG A 64 4.44 21.40 17.08
C ARG A 64 4.50 19.95 17.54
N GLY A 65 5.72 19.41 17.60
CA GLY A 65 5.98 18.01 17.91
C GLY A 65 6.32 17.15 16.68
N ALA A 66 6.17 17.65 15.46
CA ALA A 66 6.80 17.05 14.30
C ALA A 66 8.31 17.30 14.34
N GLN A 67 9.10 16.31 13.92
CA GLN A 67 10.50 16.53 13.62
C GLN A 67 10.60 17.11 12.20
N ILE A 68 11.38 18.18 12.02
CA ILE A 68 11.69 18.71 10.68
C ILE A 68 13.14 18.40 10.39
N ILE A 69 13.42 17.85 9.21
CA ILE A 69 14.79 17.55 8.75
C ILE A 69 14.98 18.16 7.37
N ASP A 70 15.99 19.05 7.28
CA ASP A 70 16.45 19.62 6.02
C ASP A 70 17.56 18.75 5.43
N PRO A 71 17.39 18.12 4.26
CA PRO A 71 18.43 17.32 3.60
C PRO A 71 19.72 18.11 3.31
N GLU A 72 19.64 19.45 3.17
CA GLU A 72 20.81 20.29 2.91
C GLU A 72 21.65 20.55 4.18
N HIS A 73 21.07 20.38 5.36
CA HIS A 73 21.69 20.69 6.66
C HIS A 73 21.65 19.50 7.64
N TYR A 74 21.62 18.27 7.13
CA TYR A 74 21.53 17.08 7.97
C TYR A 74 22.90 16.63 8.45
N ASP A 75 23.11 16.62 9.77
CA ASP A 75 24.42 16.34 10.40
C ASP A 75 25.02 14.97 10.02
N LYS A 76 24.18 13.96 9.75
CA LYS A 76 24.61 12.59 9.37
C LYS A 76 24.54 12.34 7.86
N PHE A 77 24.61 13.39 7.05
CA PHE A 77 24.48 13.26 5.61
C PHE A 77 25.61 12.41 5.00
N ASP A 78 26.85 12.59 5.48
CA ASP A 78 28.01 11.83 4.99
C ASP A 78 27.86 10.32 5.28
N GLU A 79 27.38 9.95 6.49
CA GLU A 79 27.08 8.56 6.85
C GLU A 79 25.99 7.98 5.93
N MET A 80 24.96 8.77 5.63
CA MET A 80 23.89 8.36 4.68
C MET A 80 24.44 8.12 3.27
N VAL A 81 25.35 8.99 2.80
CA VAL A 81 26.04 8.84 1.49
C VAL A 81 26.85 7.55 1.46
N GLU A 82 27.65 7.25 2.50
CA GLU A 82 28.43 6.02 2.61
C GLU A 82 27.54 4.78 2.53
N GLN A 83 26.45 4.75 3.33
CA GLN A 83 25.51 3.63 3.33
C GLN A 83 24.83 3.44 1.97
N PHE A 84 24.42 4.53 1.32
CA PHE A 84 23.79 4.45 -0.01
C PHE A 84 24.78 3.97 -1.07
N CYS A 85 26.03 4.40 -1.01
CA CYS A 85 27.09 3.90 -1.91
C CYS A 85 27.31 2.40 -1.72
N GLU A 86 27.37 1.89 -0.49
CA GLU A 86 27.53 0.46 -0.24
C GLU A 86 26.31 -0.34 -0.73
N LEU A 87 25.09 0.13 -0.46
CA LEU A 87 23.86 -0.49 -0.97
C LEU A 87 23.81 -0.61 -2.49
N ARG A 88 24.41 0.34 -3.20
CA ARG A 88 24.38 0.47 -4.66
C ARG A 88 25.72 0.22 -5.33
N LYS A 89 26.70 -0.34 -4.61
CA LYS A 89 28.07 -0.61 -5.07
C LYS A 89 28.12 -1.43 -6.36
N SER A 90 27.31 -2.49 -6.45
CA SER A 90 27.20 -3.32 -7.64
C SER A 90 26.65 -2.59 -8.88
N LYS A 91 26.08 -1.41 -8.70
CA LYS A 91 25.57 -0.53 -9.76
C LYS A 91 26.49 0.67 -10.05
N GLY A 92 27.70 0.66 -9.50
CA GLY A 92 28.71 1.71 -9.73
C GLY A 92 28.34 3.06 -9.10
N MET A 93 27.68 3.05 -7.92
CA MET A 93 27.40 4.26 -7.17
C MET A 93 28.67 4.78 -6.53
N THR A 94 28.93 6.09 -6.65
CA THR A 94 30.04 6.81 -6.02
C THR A 94 29.48 7.98 -5.20
N PRO A 95 30.24 8.55 -4.25
CA PRO A 95 29.78 9.70 -3.46
C PRO A 95 29.33 10.88 -4.33
N GLU A 96 30.04 11.19 -5.42
CA GLU A 96 29.72 12.29 -6.31
C GLU A 96 28.34 12.10 -7.00
N LYS A 97 27.95 10.84 -7.25
CA LYS A 97 26.64 10.49 -7.82
C LYS A 97 25.57 10.43 -6.74
N ALA A 98 25.93 9.97 -5.54
CA ALA A 98 25.00 9.77 -4.43
C ALA A 98 24.48 11.09 -3.84
N ILE A 99 25.38 12.07 -3.64
CA ILE A 99 25.07 13.36 -3.02
C ILE A 99 23.87 14.06 -3.69
N PRO A 100 23.83 14.31 -5.00
CA PRO A 100 22.69 14.98 -5.63
C PRO A 100 21.41 14.15 -5.61
N ILE A 101 21.51 12.82 -5.54
CA ILE A 101 20.34 11.94 -5.42
C ILE A 101 19.75 12.03 -4.02
N LEU A 102 20.60 11.97 -3.00
CA LEU A 102 20.17 11.98 -1.60
C LEU A 102 19.67 13.34 -1.11
N LYS A 103 19.95 14.42 -1.84
CA LYS A 103 19.33 15.74 -1.60
C LYS A 103 17.86 15.78 -2.04
N GLN A 104 17.40 14.83 -2.85
CA GLN A 104 15.99 14.70 -3.19
C GLN A 104 15.25 14.08 -2.01
N THR A 105 14.20 14.74 -1.53
CA THR A 105 13.51 14.35 -0.28
C THR A 105 12.88 12.96 -0.32
N ASN A 106 12.49 12.44 -1.49
CA ASN A 106 12.02 11.06 -1.65
C ASN A 106 13.13 10.03 -1.40
N TYR A 107 14.34 10.24 -1.95
CA TYR A 107 15.50 9.38 -1.68
C TYR A 107 16.00 9.53 -0.25
N PHE A 108 16.11 10.76 0.21
CA PHE A 108 16.52 11.06 1.58
C PHE A 108 15.61 10.39 2.61
N GLY A 109 14.28 10.57 2.46
CA GLY A 109 13.30 9.97 3.34
C GLY A 109 13.33 8.44 3.33
N THR A 110 13.53 7.84 2.14
CA THR A 110 13.67 6.39 2.03
C THR A 110 14.94 5.89 2.74
N MET A 111 16.03 6.65 2.69
CA MET A 111 17.25 6.33 3.46
C MET A 111 17.04 6.50 4.97
N LEU A 112 16.27 7.49 5.45
CA LEU A 112 15.91 7.59 6.88
C LEU A 112 15.21 6.32 7.37
N VAL A 113 14.26 5.79 6.57
CA VAL A 113 13.61 4.49 6.89
C VAL A 113 14.63 3.37 6.89
N LYS A 114 15.51 3.29 5.90
CA LYS A 114 16.57 2.27 5.81
C LYS A 114 17.53 2.30 7.00
N MET A 115 17.82 3.48 7.51
CA MET A 115 18.70 3.70 8.67
C MET A 115 17.98 3.51 10.02
N GLY A 116 16.68 3.19 10.02
CA GLY A 116 15.89 2.98 11.25
C GLY A 116 15.50 4.26 11.98
N LEU A 117 15.57 5.41 11.32
CA LEU A 117 15.17 6.70 11.89
C LEU A 117 13.69 7.01 11.67
N GLY A 118 13.04 6.30 10.74
CA GLY A 118 11.60 6.25 10.53
C GLY A 118 11.15 4.81 10.36
N ASP A 119 9.94 4.49 10.79
CA ASP A 119 9.36 3.15 10.64
C ASP A 119 8.79 2.94 9.24
N CYS A 120 8.31 4.00 8.60
CA CYS A 120 7.66 3.97 7.30
C CYS A 120 7.71 5.33 6.60
N LEU A 121 7.33 5.35 5.30
CA LEU A 121 7.29 6.58 4.50
C LEU A 121 5.99 6.65 3.70
N LEU A 122 5.42 7.86 3.60
CA LEU A 122 4.30 8.17 2.71
C LEU A 122 4.63 9.42 1.90
N GLY A 123 4.71 9.28 0.58
CA GLY A 123 4.97 10.37 -0.37
C GLY A 123 4.07 10.29 -1.59
N GLY A 124 4.30 11.15 -2.58
CA GLY A 124 3.57 11.12 -3.87
C GLY A 124 2.50 12.19 -4.04
N ALA A 125 2.32 13.09 -3.06
CA ALA A 125 1.39 14.20 -3.20
C ALA A 125 1.79 15.16 -4.36
N THR A 126 3.08 15.30 -4.61
CA THR A 126 3.64 16.11 -5.71
C THR A 126 4.50 15.29 -6.69
N TYR A 127 4.95 14.11 -6.27
CA TYR A 127 5.77 13.20 -7.06
C TYR A 127 4.95 12.32 -8.00
N SER A 128 5.61 11.73 -8.99
CA SER A 128 5.04 10.61 -9.73
C SER A 128 5.18 9.32 -8.92
N THR A 129 4.30 8.33 -9.15
CA THR A 129 4.44 6.98 -8.57
C THR A 129 5.83 6.39 -8.78
N ALA A 130 6.46 6.63 -9.94
CA ALA A 130 7.82 6.17 -10.21
C ALA A 130 8.86 6.81 -9.28
N ASP A 131 8.65 8.05 -8.83
CA ASP A 131 9.56 8.76 -7.96
C ASP A 131 9.45 8.30 -6.49
N THR A 132 8.32 7.70 -6.11
CA THR A 132 8.15 7.02 -4.82
C THR A 132 8.64 5.58 -4.88
N VAL A 133 8.27 4.83 -5.91
CA VAL A 133 8.58 3.39 -6.02
C VAL A 133 10.06 3.13 -6.31
N ARG A 134 10.71 3.98 -7.12
CA ARG A 134 12.12 3.77 -7.49
C ARG A 134 13.07 3.79 -6.29
N PRO A 135 13.07 4.79 -5.39
CA PRO A 135 13.90 4.73 -4.17
C PRO A 135 13.51 3.55 -3.26
N ALA A 136 12.23 3.22 -3.13
CA ALA A 136 11.80 2.05 -2.36
C ALA A 136 12.44 0.75 -2.86
N LEU A 137 12.39 0.48 -4.18
CA LEU A 137 13.04 -0.69 -4.79
C LEU A 137 14.56 -0.67 -4.70
N GLN A 138 15.17 0.51 -4.77
CA GLN A 138 16.63 0.64 -4.77
C GLN A 138 17.25 0.51 -3.38
N ILE A 139 16.54 0.96 -2.34
CA ILE A 139 17.05 1.13 -0.98
C ILE A 139 16.44 0.10 -0.04
N ILE A 140 15.11 0.05 0.03
CA ILE A 140 14.36 -0.86 0.93
C ILE A 140 14.38 -2.28 0.40
N LYS A 141 14.14 -2.44 -0.91
CA LYS A 141 14.02 -3.73 -1.63
C LYS A 141 12.81 -4.54 -1.17
N THR A 142 12.56 -5.64 -1.85
CA THR A 142 11.54 -6.61 -1.45
C THR A 142 11.96 -7.39 -0.21
N LYS A 143 10.99 -7.95 0.51
CA LYS A 143 11.21 -8.98 1.53
C LYS A 143 11.97 -10.17 0.90
N PRO A 144 12.75 -10.93 1.69
CA PRO A 144 13.50 -12.08 1.16
C PRO A 144 12.64 -13.14 0.48
N GLU A 145 11.41 -13.32 0.96
CA GLU A 145 10.43 -14.27 0.43
C GLU A 145 9.66 -13.79 -0.80
N ASN A 146 9.83 -12.52 -1.20
CA ASN A 146 9.11 -11.89 -2.30
C ASN A 146 10.03 -11.54 -3.46
N SER A 147 9.60 -11.85 -4.67
CA SER A 147 10.30 -11.49 -5.91
C SER A 147 9.83 -10.14 -6.46
N ILE A 148 8.62 -9.71 -6.12
CA ILE A 148 7.99 -8.49 -6.64
C ILE A 148 7.47 -7.58 -5.52
N VAL A 149 7.25 -6.31 -5.88
CA VAL A 149 6.36 -5.40 -5.17
C VAL A 149 5.01 -5.46 -5.83
N SER A 150 3.95 -5.53 -5.04
CA SER A 150 2.58 -5.51 -5.53
C SER A 150 1.79 -4.36 -4.93
N SER A 151 0.55 -4.19 -5.34
CA SER A 151 -0.34 -3.20 -4.77
C SER A 151 -1.73 -3.75 -4.50
N CYS A 152 -2.36 -3.28 -3.45
CA CYS A 152 -3.78 -3.51 -3.25
C CYS A 152 -4.54 -2.21 -2.98
N PHE A 153 -5.85 -2.28 -3.19
CA PHE A 153 -6.80 -1.29 -2.68
C PHE A 153 -7.70 -1.96 -1.65
N ILE A 154 -7.87 -1.30 -0.51
CA ILE A 154 -8.90 -1.65 0.46
C ILE A 154 -10.11 -0.76 0.20
N LEU A 155 -11.24 -1.38 -0.05
CA LEU A 155 -12.49 -0.70 -0.32
C LEU A 155 -13.43 -0.91 0.85
N VAL A 156 -14.01 0.18 1.35
CA VAL A 156 -14.88 0.16 2.53
C VAL A 156 -16.17 0.89 2.21
N ARG A 157 -17.30 0.31 2.61
CA ARG A 157 -18.59 1.01 2.59
C ARG A 157 -19.47 0.57 3.76
N PRO A 158 -20.41 1.42 4.22
CA PRO A 158 -21.44 1.00 5.16
C PRO A 158 -22.32 -0.10 4.57
N ALA A 159 -22.47 -1.22 5.27
CA ALA A 159 -23.42 -2.26 4.90
C ALA A 159 -24.81 -2.01 5.55
N ALA A 160 -25.85 -2.57 4.95
CA ALA A 160 -27.20 -2.48 5.48
C ALA A 160 -27.37 -3.10 6.88
N THR A 161 -26.44 -3.97 7.28
CA THR A 161 -26.38 -4.61 8.60
C THR A 161 -25.90 -3.67 9.72
N GLY A 162 -25.40 -2.47 9.38
CA GLY A 162 -24.78 -1.53 10.32
C GLY A 162 -23.30 -1.75 10.54
N GLU A 163 -22.73 -2.84 10.04
CA GLU A 163 -21.29 -3.10 9.98
C GLU A 163 -20.71 -2.53 8.68
N ASN A 164 -19.40 -2.38 8.62
CA ASN A 164 -18.74 -1.99 7.38
C ASN A 164 -18.45 -3.22 6.52
N GLU A 165 -18.77 -3.13 5.23
CA GLU A 165 -18.25 -4.06 4.24
C GLU A 165 -16.84 -3.63 3.86
N VAL A 166 -15.87 -4.50 4.08
CA VAL A 166 -14.46 -4.29 3.73
C VAL A 166 -14.02 -5.35 2.75
N ILE A 167 -13.52 -4.94 1.59
CA ILE A 167 -12.98 -5.84 0.56
C ILE A 167 -11.58 -5.38 0.14
N ALA A 168 -10.77 -6.33 -0.33
CA ALA A 168 -9.46 -6.07 -0.91
C ALA A 168 -9.42 -6.45 -2.38
N MET A 169 -8.78 -5.63 -3.20
CA MET A 169 -8.60 -5.83 -4.64
C MET A 169 -7.13 -5.70 -5.01
N ALA A 170 -6.52 -6.69 -5.70
CA ALA A 170 -5.12 -6.74 -6.10
C ALA A 170 -4.86 -7.61 -7.35
N ASP A 171 -3.83 -7.35 -8.18
CA ASP A 171 -3.06 -6.11 -8.21
C ASP A 171 -3.82 -5.08 -9.06
N CYS A 172 -3.81 -3.84 -8.60
CA CYS A 172 -4.57 -2.80 -9.29
C CYS A 172 -3.69 -1.64 -9.79
N GLY A 173 -2.37 -1.66 -9.54
CA GLY A 173 -1.56 -0.47 -9.81
C GLY A 173 -0.09 -0.69 -10.17
N ILE A 174 0.49 -1.88 -10.02
CA ILE A 174 1.93 -2.12 -10.20
C ILE A 174 2.22 -3.19 -11.26
N ASN A 175 1.69 -4.39 -11.12
CA ASN A 175 2.03 -5.52 -11.98
C ASN A 175 1.10 -5.61 -13.18
N ILE A 176 1.64 -5.35 -14.39
CA ILE A 176 0.83 -5.26 -15.62
C ILE A 176 0.20 -6.62 -15.97
N ASN A 177 1.00 -7.67 -16.01
CA ASN A 177 0.55 -9.02 -16.33
C ASN A 177 1.33 -10.04 -15.49
N PRO A 178 0.97 -10.20 -14.21
CA PRO A 178 1.68 -11.10 -13.32
C PRO A 178 1.56 -12.54 -13.78
N ASN A 179 2.63 -13.30 -13.63
CA ASN A 179 2.64 -14.74 -13.86
C ASN A 179 2.01 -15.49 -12.66
N GLU A 180 1.92 -16.82 -12.74
CA GLU A 180 1.29 -17.64 -11.72
C GLU A 180 1.91 -17.49 -10.34
N ASP A 181 3.25 -17.47 -10.25
CA ASP A 181 3.97 -17.36 -8.98
C ASP A 181 3.86 -15.96 -8.38
N GLU A 182 3.90 -14.93 -9.22
CA GLU A 182 3.65 -13.54 -8.83
C GLU A 182 2.20 -13.35 -8.30
N LEU A 183 1.21 -14.00 -8.91
CA LEU A 183 -0.17 -13.98 -8.43
C LEU A 183 -0.31 -14.62 -7.03
N VAL A 184 0.47 -15.66 -6.74
CA VAL A 184 0.53 -16.27 -5.40
C VAL A 184 1.13 -15.31 -4.38
N GLU A 185 2.21 -14.59 -4.73
CA GLU A 185 2.79 -13.56 -3.85
C GLU A 185 1.79 -12.41 -3.61
N ILE A 186 1.14 -11.91 -4.67
CA ILE A 186 0.08 -10.89 -4.58
C ILE A 186 -1.02 -11.33 -3.62
N CYS A 187 -1.46 -12.59 -3.71
CA CYS A 187 -2.47 -13.16 -2.82
C CYS A 187 -2.04 -13.08 -1.36
N GLY A 188 -0.86 -13.62 -1.02
CA GLY A 188 -0.38 -13.66 0.37
C GLY A 188 -0.20 -12.28 0.98
N GLU A 189 0.42 -11.35 0.24
CA GLU A 189 0.62 -9.98 0.69
C GLU A 189 -0.71 -9.23 0.87
N THR A 190 -1.69 -9.46 -0.02
CA THR A 190 -3.02 -8.85 0.06
C THR A 190 -3.79 -9.36 1.28
N VAL A 191 -3.73 -10.66 1.56
CA VAL A 191 -4.31 -11.26 2.78
C VAL A 191 -3.72 -10.63 4.03
N GLY A 192 -2.39 -10.52 4.11
CA GLY A 192 -1.69 -9.88 5.22
C GLY A 192 -2.11 -8.42 5.43
N CYS A 193 -2.30 -7.67 4.34
CA CYS A 193 -2.81 -6.30 4.39
C CYS A 193 -4.27 -6.26 4.86
N ALA A 194 -5.16 -7.05 4.28
CA ALA A 194 -6.59 -7.08 4.61
C ALA A 194 -6.84 -7.47 6.08
N ALA A 195 -6.00 -8.34 6.66
CA ALA A 195 -6.07 -8.71 8.06
C ALA A 195 -5.84 -7.52 9.01
N ARG A 196 -5.10 -6.48 8.60
CA ARG A 196 -4.93 -5.24 9.37
C ARG A 196 -6.25 -4.47 9.51
N PHE A 197 -7.18 -4.67 8.56
CA PHE A 197 -8.52 -4.11 8.56
C PHE A 197 -9.57 -5.01 9.20
N GLY A 198 -9.15 -6.12 9.85
CA GLY A 198 -10.04 -7.08 10.51
C GLY A 198 -10.79 -8.00 9.53
N VAL A 199 -10.32 -8.11 8.29
CA VAL A 199 -10.94 -8.99 7.28
C VAL A 199 -10.58 -10.45 7.57
N ASP A 200 -11.60 -11.29 7.76
CA ASP A 200 -11.47 -12.76 7.73
C ASP A 200 -11.39 -13.20 6.26
N PRO A 201 -10.22 -13.70 5.77
CA PRO A 201 -9.97 -13.78 4.33
C PRO A 201 -10.79 -14.89 3.65
N LYS A 202 -11.42 -14.54 2.53
CA LYS A 202 -12.00 -15.44 1.55
C LYS A 202 -11.57 -14.99 0.16
N VAL A 203 -10.55 -15.65 -0.39
CA VAL A 203 -9.82 -15.18 -1.57
C VAL A 203 -10.36 -15.80 -2.83
N ALA A 204 -10.78 -14.96 -3.79
CA ALA A 204 -11.17 -15.37 -5.12
C ALA A 204 -10.13 -14.97 -6.17
N PHE A 205 -9.58 -15.94 -6.91
CA PHE A 205 -8.81 -15.69 -8.12
C PHE A 205 -9.79 -15.49 -9.27
N LEU A 206 -9.82 -14.28 -9.82
CA LEU A 206 -10.84 -13.85 -10.78
C LEU A 206 -10.49 -14.19 -12.23
N SER A 207 -11.52 -14.52 -12.99
CA SER A 207 -11.45 -14.76 -14.43
C SER A 207 -12.82 -14.48 -15.06
N PHE A 208 -12.88 -14.42 -16.39
CA PHE A 208 -14.14 -14.49 -17.12
C PHE A 208 -14.73 -15.90 -17.17
N SER A 209 -14.00 -16.91 -16.66
CA SER A 209 -14.40 -18.31 -16.51
C SER A 209 -14.71 -18.66 -15.06
N THR A 210 -15.57 -19.64 -14.84
CA THR A 210 -15.81 -20.27 -13.53
C THR A 210 -15.69 -21.79 -13.69
N LYS A 211 -14.72 -22.39 -12.97
CA LYS A 211 -14.52 -23.85 -12.89
C LYS A 211 -14.48 -24.54 -14.25
N GLY A 212 -13.70 -23.96 -15.18
CA GLY A 212 -13.49 -24.53 -16.51
C GLY A 212 -14.61 -24.25 -17.52
N SER A 213 -15.47 -23.24 -17.27
CA SER A 213 -16.55 -22.87 -18.20
C SER A 213 -16.04 -22.30 -19.52
N ALA A 214 -14.79 -21.85 -19.58
CA ALA A 214 -14.09 -21.43 -20.79
C ALA A 214 -12.69 -22.03 -20.85
N LYS A 215 -12.07 -22.02 -22.05
CA LYS A 215 -10.71 -22.50 -22.30
C LYS A 215 -9.90 -21.38 -22.93
N ASP A 216 -8.86 -20.94 -22.24
CA ASP A 216 -7.94 -19.91 -22.69
C ASP A 216 -6.68 -19.95 -21.81
N ASP A 217 -5.55 -19.45 -22.30
CA ASP A 217 -4.30 -19.44 -21.54
C ASP A 217 -4.42 -18.57 -20.27
N THR A 218 -5.20 -17.49 -20.32
CA THR A 218 -5.46 -16.64 -19.15
C THR A 218 -6.29 -17.36 -18.09
N VAL A 219 -7.22 -18.23 -18.49
CA VAL A 219 -7.98 -19.11 -17.59
C VAL A 219 -7.06 -20.12 -16.94
N THR A 220 -6.21 -20.79 -17.74
CA THR A 220 -5.21 -21.76 -17.25
C THR A 220 -4.27 -21.12 -16.23
N LYS A 221 -3.78 -19.92 -16.51
CA LYS A 221 -2.95 -19.13 -15.57
C LYS A 221 -3.65 -18.98 -14.21
N MET A 222 -4.91 -18.58 -14.20
CA MET A 222 -5.65 -18.35 -12.95
C MET A 222 -5.95 -19.66 -12.20
N GLN A 223 -6.21 -20.76 -12.90
CA GLN A 223 -6.38 -22.10 -12.32
C GLN A 223 -5.09 -22.57 -11.64
N ASN A 224 -3.96 -22.45 -12.33
CA ASN A 224 -2.66 -22.85 -11.80
C ASN A 224 -2.24 -21.97 -10.61
N ALA A 225 -2.41 -20.65 -10.70
CA ALA A 225 -2.14 -19.73 -9.62
C ALA A 225 -3.01 -20.03 -8.39
N THR A 226 -4.30 -20.34 -8.57
CA THR A 226 -5.19 -20.76 -7.48
C THR A 226 -4.66 -21.99 -6.77
N LYS A 227 -4.30 -23.04 -7.53
CA LYS A 227 -3.78 -24.30 -6.97
C LYS A 227 -2.49 -24.05 -6.17
N LYS A 228 -1.53 -23.31 -6.76
CA LYS A 228 -0.28 -22.95 -6.08
C LYS A 228 -0.52 -22.14 -4.80
N ALA A 229 -1.49 -21.22 -4.82
CA ALA A 229 -1.85 -20.43 -3.65
C ALA A 229 -2.47 -21.29 -2.53
N GLN A 230 -3.34 -22.24 -2.87
CA GLN A 230 -3.91 -23.22 -1.92
C GLN A 230 -2.83 -24.12 -1.30
N GLU A 231 -1.83 -24.52 -2.08
CA GLU A 231 -0.69 -25.31 -1.58
C GLU A 231 0.21 -24.49 -0.66
N ARG A 232 0.43 -23.20 -0.96
CA ARG A 232 1.31 -22.31 -0.16
C ARG A 232 0.64 -21.80 1.11
N TYR A 233 -0.68 -21.62 1.11
CA TYR A 233 -1.48 -21.06 2.20
C TYR A 233 -2.68 -21.96 2.57
N PRO A 234 -2.44 -23.20 3.04
CA PRO A 234 -3.51 -24.19 3.22
C PRO A 234 -4.55 -23.82 4.30
N GLU A 235 -4.22 -22.89 5.20
CA GLU A 235 -5.12 -22.38 6.23
C GLU A 235 -6.07 -21.28 5.76
N ILE A 236 -5.82 -20.71 4.56
CA ILE A 236 -6.62 -19.62 4.02
C ILE A 236 -7.63 -20.18 3.03
N PRO A 237 -8.93 -19.86 3.15
CA PRO A 237 -9.92 -20.18 2.14
C PRO A 237 -9.62 -19.45 0.81
N ILE A 238 -9.10 -20.18 -0.17
CA ILE A 238 -8.76 -19.68 -1.50
C ILE A 238 -9.49 -20.52 -2.53
N ASP A 239 -10.13 -19.90 -3.52
CA ASP A 239 -10.72 -20.60 -4.64
C ASP A 239 -10.63 -19.80 -5.94
N GLY A 240 -10.76 -20.49 -7.07
CA GLY A 240 -10.66 -19.96 -8.44
C GLY A 240 -10.57 -21.12 -9.45
N GLU A 241 -10.57 -20.82 -10.72
CA GLU A 241 -10.93 -19.49 -11.22
C GLU A 241 -12.45 -19.24 -11.07
N LEU A 242 -12.80 -18.03 -10.72
CA LEU A 242 -14.20 -17.61 -10.52
C LEU A 242 -14.50 -16.32 -11.30
N GLN A 243 -15.67 -16.29 -11.92
CA GLN A 243 -16.24 -15.01 -12.36
C GLN A 243 -16.63 -14.18 -11.14
N PHE A 244 -16.62 -12.86 -11.28
CA PHE A 244 -16.92 -11.96 -10.16
C PHE A 244 -18.32 -12.18 -9.57
N ASP A 245 -19.34 -12.40 -10.41
CA ASP A 245 -20.70 -12.71 -9.97
C ASP A 245 -20.78 -14.02 -9.16
N ALA A 246 -20.00 -15.03 -9.53
CA ALA A 246 -19.90 -16.27 -8.79
C ALA A 246 -19.15 -16.07 -7.45
N ALA A 247 -18.13 -15.21 -7.43
CA ALA A 247 -17.37 -14.92 -6.22
C ALA A 247 -18.18 -14.21 -5.13
N VAL A 248 -19.13 -13.31 -5.51
CA VAL A 248 -19.85 -12.44 -4.55
C VAL A 248 -21.32 -12.78 -4.33
N SER A 249 -21.95 -13.53 -5.24
CA SER A 249 -23.40 -13.83 -5.15
C SER A 249 -23.65 -15.27 -4.71
N PRO A 250 -24.20 -15.51 -3.50
CA PRO A 250 -24.53 -16.89 -3.04
C PRO A 250 -25.42 -17.67 -4.00
N ARG A 251 -26.37 -16.99 -4.67
CA ARG A 251 -27.25 -17.59 -5.67
C ARG A 251 -26.48 -18.08 -6.89
N VAL A 252 -25.56 -17.27 -7.40
CA VAL A 252 -24.74 -17.61 -8.57
C VAL A 252 -23.72 -18.69 -8.22
N ALA A 253 -23.08 -18.58 -7.05
CA ALA A 253 -22.14 -19.56 -6.52
C ALA A 253 -22.74 -20.97 -6.47
N LYS A 254 -23.99 -21.09 -5.97
CA LYS A 254 -24.70 -22.37 -5.89
C LYS A 254 -24.85 -23.05 -7.25
N GLN A 255 -24.97 -22.27 -8.33
CA GLN A 255 -25.11 -22.79 -9.68
C GLN A 255 -23.79 -23.07 -10.37
N LYS A 256 -22.81 -22.15 -10.24
CA LYS A 256 -21.56 -22.15 -11.01
C LYS A 256 -20.38 -22.81 -10.29
N ALA A 257 -20.37 -22.79 -8.96
CA ALA A 257 -19.29 -23.30 -8.13
C ALA A 257 -19.81 -24.01 -6.86
N PRO A 258 -20.67 -25.04 -7.00
CA PRO A 258 -21.21 -25.76 -5.84
C PRO A 258 -20.09 -26.38 -5.01
N GLY A 259 -20.15 -26.23 -3.67
CA GLY A 259 -19.15 -26.78 -2.74
C GLY A 259 -17.89 -25.93 -2.58
N SER A 260 -17.79 -24.78 -3.25
CA SER A 260 -16.68 -23.83 -3.03
C SER A 260 -16.74 -23.23 -1.62
N PRO A 261 -15.62 -23.19 -0.88
CA PRO A 261 -15.57 -22.53 0.44
C PRO A 261 -15.56 -21.00 0.36
N VAL A 262 -15.40 -20.43 -0.84
CA VAL A 262 -15.22 -19.00 -1.08
C VAL A 262 -16.35 -18.40 -1.90
N ALA A 263 -16.79 -19.09 -2.95
CA ALA A 263 -17.78 -18.56 -3.89
C ALA A 263 -19.06 -18.10 -3.17
N GLY A 264 -19.54 -16.92 -3.55
CA GLY A 264 -20.69 -16.24 -2.94
C GLY A 264 -20.37 -15.40 -1.71
N HIS A 265 -19.17 -15.50 -1.17
CA HIS A 265 -18.73 -14.82 0.06
C HIS A 265 -17.31 -14.25 0.00
N ALA A 266 -16.72 -14.17 -1.19
CA ALA A 266 -15.38 -13.64 -1.35
C ALA A 266 -15.29 -12.18 -0.92
N ASN A 267 -14.19 -11.83 -0.26
CA ASN A 267 -13.89 -10.47 0.20
C ASN A 267 -12.47 -10.01 -0.17
N ILE A 268 -11.67 -10.91 -0.78
CA ILE A 268 -10.37 -10.59 -1.37
C ILE A 268 -10.38 -11.08 -2.82
N PHE A 269 -10.05 -10.18 -3.74
CA PHE A 269 -10.13 -10.41 -5.17
C PHE A 269 -8.77 -10.26 -5.83
N ILE A 270 -8.25 -11.34 -6.42
CA ILE A 270 -7.00 -11.37 -7.17
C ILE A 270 -7.31 -11.35 -8.66
N PHE A 271 -6.89 -10.28 -9.32
CA PHE A 271 -7.16 -10.03 -10.74
C PHE A 271 -6.10 -10.65 -11.65
N PRO A 272 -6.46 -11.10 -12.87
CA PRO A 272 -5.52 -11.72 -13.80
C PRO A 272 -4.47 -10.76 -14.38
N ASP A 273 -4.80 -9.47 -14.43
CA ASP A 273 -3.95 -8.41 -14.97
C ASP A 273 -4.39 -7.02 -14.44
N ILE A 274 -3.52 -6.02 -14.68
CA ILE A 274 -3.75 -4.66 -14.19
C ILE A 274 -4.98 -3.98 -14.79
N ASN A 275 -5.36 -4.31 -16.03
CA ASN A 275 -6.53 -3.69 -16.67
C ASN A 275 -7.79 -4.09 -15.89
N ALA A 276 -7.94 -5.38 -15.62
CA ALA A 276 -9.07 -5.90 -14.85
C ALA A 276 -9.09 -5.31 -13.43
N GLY A 277 -7.94 -5.30 -12.73
CA GLY A 277 -7.83 -4.76 -11.38
C GLY A 277 -8.07 -3.25 -11.30
N ASN A 278 -7.43 -2.48 -12.19
CA ASN A 278 -7.54 -1.01 -12.20
C ASN A 278 -8.95 -0.54 -12.56
N LEU A 279 -9.59 -1.17 -13.56
CA LEU A 279 -10.98 -0.88 -13.90
C LEU A 279 -11.92 -1.32 -12.79
N GLY A 280 -11.70 -2.52 -12.23
CA GLY A 280 -12.53 -3.10 -11.18
C GLY A 280 -12.66 -2.22 -9.95
N TYR A 281 -11.53 -1.79 -9.34
CA TYR A 281 -11.60 -0.95 -8.15
C TYR A 281 -12.21 0.42 -8.42
N LYS A 282 -11.94 1.03 -9.59
CA LYS A 282 -12.53 2.34 -9.96
C LYS A 282 -14.04 2.25 -10.16
N ILE A 283 -14.53 1.18 -10.77
CA ILE A 283 -15.98 0.95 -10.92
C ILE A 283 -16.61 0.77 -9.54
N ALA A 284 -16.02 -0.04 -8.66
CA ALA A 284 -16.51 -0.24 -7.31
C ALA A 284 -16.53 1.10 -6.52
N GLN A 285 -15.47 1.88 -6.61
CA GLN A 285 -15.38 3.20 -5.96
C GLN A 285 -16.44 4.17 -6.49
N ARG A 286 -16.52 4.34 -7.82
CA ARG A 286 -17.35 5.40 -8.45
C ARG A 286 -18.82 5.05 -8.55
N MET A 287 -19.14 3.77 -8.73
CA MET A 287 -20.51 3.28 -8.93
C MET A 287 -21.03 2.43 -7.77
N GLY A 288 -20.13 1.80 -6.99
CA GLY A 288 -20.48 0.96 -5.84
C GLY A 288 -20.49 1.68 -4.49
N ASN A 289 -20.25 2.99 -4.47
CA ASN A 289 -20.19 3.81 -3.24
C ASN A 289 -19.16 3.32 -2.21
N PHE A 290 -18.07 2.72 -2.66
CA PHE A 290 -16.95 2.39 -1.79
C PHE A 290 -16.02 3.59 -1.61
N GLU A 291 -15.55 3.82 -0.39
CA GLU A 291 -14.31 4.55 -0.15
C GLU A 291 -13.14 3.62 -0.49
N ALA A 292 -12.20 4.08 -1.30
CA ALA A 292 -11.04 3.28 -1.73
C ALA A 292 -9.76 3.86 -1.13
N TYR A 293 -9.03 3.03 -0.39
CA TYR A 293 -7.74 3.34 0.21
C TYR A 293 -6.64 2.62 -0.55
N GLY A 294 -5.72 3.37 -1.13
CA GLY A 294 -4.63 2.83 -1.94
C GLY A 294 -4.16 3.78 -3.04
N PRO A 295 -3.16 3.37 -3.86
CA PRO A 295 -2.57 2.04 -3.81
C PRO A 295 -1.72 1.81 -2.55
N ILE A 296 -1.91 0.69 -1.89
CA ILE A 296 -1.07 0.24 -0.78
C ILE A 296 0.00 -0.66 -1.38
N LEU A 297 1.28 -0.25 -1.27
CA LEU A 297 2.40 -1.04 -1.77
C LEU A 297 2.75 -2.16 -0.79
N LEU A 298 2.92 -3.35 -1.31
CA LEU A 298 3.12 -4.58 -0.55
C LEU A 298 4.40 -5.30 -1.01
N GLY A 299 4.94 -6.16 -0.15
CA GLY A 299 6.12 -6.95 -0.47
C GLY A 299 7.47 -6.24 -0.24
N LEU A 300 7.48 -4.99 0.25
CA LEU A 300 8.70 -4.26 0.63
C LEU A 300 9.16 -4.63 2.05
N ASN A 301 10.50 -4.57 2.30
CA ASN A 301 11.08 -4.80 3.63
C ASN A 301 10.68 -3.76 4.69
N ALA A 302 10.19 -2.60 4.28
CA ALA A 302 9.58 -1.59 5.15
C ALA A 302 8.44 -0.92 4.39
N PRO A 303 7.38 -0.45 5.07
CA PRO A 303 6.26 0.18 4.40
C PRO A 303 6.64 1.53 3.77
N ILE A 304 6.57 1.58 2.46
CA ILE A 304 6.68 2.81 1.67
C ILE A 304 5.42 2.87 0.82
N ASN A 305 4.61 3.90 0.97
CA ASN A 305 3.38 4.06 0.22
C ASN A 305 3.36 5.33 -0.62
N ASP A 306 2.56 5.28 -1.68
CA ASP A 306 2.41 6.33 -2.67
C ASP A 306 1.03 6.99 -2.56
N LEU A 307 1.00 8.30 -2.72
CA LEU A 307 -0.21 9.11 -2.79
C LEU A 307 -0.55 9.45 -4.24
N SER A 308 -1.81 9.66 -4.54
CA SER A 308 -2.19 10.32 -5.77
C SER A 308 -1.84 11.81 -5.70
N ARG A 309 -1.33 12.40 -6.77
CA ARG A 309 -1.14 13.86 -6.87
C ARG A 309 -2.44 14.66 -6.70
N GLY A 310 -3.57 14.02 -6.96
CA GLY A 310 -4.90 14.58 -6.73
C GLY A 310 -5.48 14.29 -5.35
N CYS A 311 -4.71 13.77 -4.40
CA CYS A 311 -5.18 13.47 -3.05
C CYS A 311 -5.55 14.75 -2.28
N ASN A 312 -6.45 14.59 -1.33
CA ASN A 312 -6.78 15.60 -0.33
C ASN A 312 -6.15 15.26 1.04
N ALA A 313 -6.19 16.19 1.99
CA ALA A 313 -5.58 16.00 3.30
C ALA A 313 -6.17 14.82 4.11
N LEU A 314 -7.44 14.49 3.92
CA LEU A 314 -8.07 13.35 4.58
C LEU A 314 -7.55 12.03 4.01
N GLU A 315 -7.31 11.96 2.70
CA GLU A 315 -6.67 10.80 2.06
C GLU A 315 -5.22 10.63 2.54
N VAL A 316 -4.45 11.73 2.66
CA VAL A 316 -3.10 11.70 3.24
C VAL A 316 -3.15 11.16 4.68
N TYR A 317 -4.04 11.70 5.51
CA TYR A 317 -4.21 11.26 6.91
C TYR A 317 -4.57 9.76 7.00
N SER A 318 -5.50 9.29 6.16
CA SER A 318 -5.91 7.90 6.12
C SER A 318 -4.78 6.97 5.68
N MET A 319 -4.07 7.35 4.60
CA MET A 319 -2.92 6.58 4.10
C MET A 319 -1.75 6.58 5.09
N ALA A 320 -1.55 7.65 5.86
CA ALA A 320 -0.54 7.68 6.92
C ALA A 320 -0.84 6.66 8.03
N ILE A 321 -2.10 6.53 8.46
CA ILE A 321 -2.52 5.52 9.43
C ILE A 321 -2.27 4.11 8.88
N ILE A 322 -2.69 3.84 7.64
CA ILE A 322 -2.49 2.55 6.98
C ILE A 322 -1.00 2.23 6.89
N THR A 323 -0.19 3.17 6.41
CA THR A 323 1.25 2.98 6.24
C THR A 323 1.94 2.68 7.57
N ALA A 324 1.60 3.41 8.62
CA ALA A 324 2.13 3.17 9.95
C ALA A 324 1.65 1.82 10.55
N ALA A 325 0.41 1.40 10.27
CA ALA A 325 -0.11 0.12 10.75
C ALA A 325 0.51 -1.12 10.06
N LEU A 326 1.18 -0.92 8.92
CA LEU A 326 1.95 -1.96 8.22
C LEU A 326 3.38 -2.09 8.78
N ALA A 327 3.88 -1.11 9.52
CA ALA A 327 5.18 -1.09 10.21
C ALA A 327 5.08 -1.77 11.58
#